data_dab8528738822a90bf4cef9de9611f6f
#
_entry.id   dab8528738822a90bf4cef9de9611f6f
#
_cell.length_a   1.000
_cell.length_b   1.000
_cell.length_c   1.000
_cell.angle_alpha   90.00
_cell.angle_beta   90.00
_cell.angle_gamma   90.00
#
_symmetry.space_group_name_H-M   'P 1'
#
loop_
_entity.id
_entity.type
_entity.pdbx_description
1 polymer ?
#
loop_
_entity_poly.entity_id
_entity_poly.type
_entity_poly.pdbx_seq_one_letter_code
_entity_poly.pdbx_strand_id
1 'polypeptide(L)'
;MGRGPSIEARKNASDAKRGKIFTKIIREIGVAARGGGGDPNNNPRLRVAMDKGLSANMSKDVIERAIKKATGELEGVEYEEVRYEGYAPGGVAVIVDCLTDNRVRTVADVRHAFSKCGGNMGTEGSVAFMFKRLGVLSYAPGADEEKITEAAIEAGADDIVVYPDDGSIDVVTAPDAFNAVKDAMAAAGLVPDHAEITFRADNDIKVEGEVALQVRKLLDMLEDLDDVQEVYSNAELGADAYA
;
A
#
# COMPACT_ATOMS: atom_id res chain seq x y z
N MET A 1 10.93 -12.06 -5.75
CA MET A 1 9.99 -10.96 -5.43
C MET A 1 10.63 -10.07 -4.39
N GLY A 2 10.57 -8.77 -4.62
CA GLY A 2 11.16 -7.79 -3.74
C GLY A 2 10.49 -7.73 -2.37
N ARG A 3 11.31 -7.56 -1.35
CA ARG A 3 10.89 -7.42 0.03
C ARG A 3 10.23 -6.05 0.21
N GLY A 4 8.95 -6.02 0.53
CA GLY A 4 8.32 -4.82 1.05
C GLY A 4 8.97 -4.39 2.38
N PRO A 5 8.82 -3.13 2.81
CA PRO A 5 9.38 -2.65 4.08
C PRO A 5 8.92 -3.56 5.23
N SER A 6 9.82 -3.85 6.18
CA SER A 6 9.54 -4.74 7.31
C SER A 6 8.34 -4.27 8.13
N ILE A 7 7.61 -5.20 8.75
CA ILE A 7 6.47 -4.90 9.65
C ILE A 7 6.88 -3.87 10.72
N GLU A 8 8.09 -3.97 11.23
CA GLU A 8 8.61 -3.09 12.27
C GLU A 8 8.84 -1.65 11.78
N ALA A 9 9.36 -1.46 10.57
CA ALA A 9 9.47 -0.14 9.94
C ALA A 9 8.09 0.50 9.68
N ARG A 10 7.06 -0.32 9.47
CA ARG A 10 5.67 0.13 9.32
C ARG A 10 5.02 0.49 10.66
N LYS A 11 5.31 -0.25 11.73
CA LYS A 11 4.82 0.04 13.09
C LYS A 11 5.42 1.32 13.67
N ASN A 12 6.68 1.62 13.35
CA ASN A 12 7.40 2.81 13.85
C ASN A 12 7.09 4.11 13.09
N ALA A 13 6.26 4.06 12.04
CA ALA A 13 5.70 5.26 11.39
C ALA A 13 4.62 5.89 12.30
N SER A 14 5.08 6.32 13.44
CA SER A 14 4.36 6.66 14.66
C SER A 14 3.37 7.85 14.59
N ASP A 15 2.79 8.16 15.72
CA ASP A 15 1.69 9.07 16.05
C ASP A 15 1.63 10.43 15.31
N ALA A 16 2.75 11.01 14.89
CA ALA A 16 2.78 12.25 14.11
C ALA A 16 2.20 12.09 12.68
N LYS A 17 2.24 10.87 12.11
CA LYS A 17 1.67 10.53 10.80
C LYS A 17 0.21 10.04 10.91
N ARG A 18 -0.30 9.81 12.11
CA ARG A 18 -1.62 9.20 12.34
C ARG A 18 -2.77 10.01 11.72
N GLY A 19 -2.74 11.33 11.85
CA GLY A 19 -3.74 12.21 11.25
C GLY A 19 -3.73 12.14 9.71
N LYS A 20 -2.56 12.09 9.10
CA LYS A 20 -2.41 11.91 7.65
C LYS A 20 -2.90 10.54 7.19
N ILE A 21 -2.58 9.48 7.94
CA ILE A 21 -3.05 8.12 7.68
C ILE A 21 -4.58 8.06 7.69
N PHE A 22 -5.22 8.66 8.68
CA PHE A 22 -6.69 8.70 8.78
C PHE A 22 -7.32 9.43 7.60
N THR A 23 -6.76 10.57 7.20
CA THR A 23 -7.25 11.34 6.04
C THR A 23 -7.17 10.50 4.76
N LYS A 24 -6.07 9.80 4.53
CA LYS A 24 -5.89 8.93 3.36
C LYS A 24 -6.88 7.76 3.37
N ILE A 25 -7.08 7.12 4.51
CA ILE A 25 -8.06 6.03 4.65
C ILE A 25 -9.49 6.54 4.38
N ILE A 26 -9.85 7.70 4.92
CA ILE A 26 -11.18 8.32 4.70
C ILE A 26 -11.41 8.60 3.20
N ARG A 27 -10.41 9.11 2.49
CA ARG A 27 -10.49 9.32 1.03
C ARG A 27 -10.71 8.00 0.29
N GLU A 28 -9.97 6.95 0.65
CA GLU A 28 -10.11 5.63 0.04
C GLU A 28 -11.49 5.01 0.31
N ILE A 29 -12.00 5.10 1.54
CA ILE A 29 -13.36 4.66 1.88
C ILE A 29 -14.38 5.40 1.02
N GLY A 30 -14.23 6.71 0.88
CA GLY A 30 -15.13 7.54 0.09
C GLY A 30 -15.15 7.15 -1.39
N VAL A 31 -13.97 6.97 -2.00
CA VAL A 31 -13.86 6.57 -3.41
C VAL A 31 -14.40 5.15 -3.62
N ALA A 32 -14.08 4.22 -2.73
CA ALA A 32 -14.57 2.85 -2.80
C ALA A 32 -16.10 2.78 -2.70
N ALA A 33 -16.69 3.51 -1.73
CA ALA A 33 -18.14 3.54 -1.55
C ALA A 33 -18.89 4.20 -2.72
N ARG A 34 -18.31 5.26 -3.32
CA ARG A 34 -18.89 5.91 -4.50
C ARG A 34 -18.89 5.00 -5.72
N GLY A 35 -17.78 4.27 -5.96
CA GLY A 35 -17.63 3.41 -7.13
C GLY A 35 -18.39 2.09 -7.06
N GLY A 36 -18.51 1.49 -5.88
CA GLY A 36 -19.08 0.15 -5.69
C GLY A 36 -20.25 0.07 -4.71
N GLY A 37 -20.74 1.21 -4.20
CA GLY A 37 -21.81 1.25 -3.20
C GLY A 37 -21.31 1.13 -1.75
N GLY A 38 -22.17 1.51 -0.81
CA GLY A 38 -21.86 1.62 0.62
C GLY A 38 -21.91 0.29 1.41
N ASP A 39 -22.27 -0.82 0.77
CA ASP A 39 -22.32 -2.13 1.42
C ASP A 39 -21.00 -2.91 1.24
N PRO A 40 -20.22 -3.13 2.31
CA PRO A 40 -18.95 -3.84 2.23
C PRO A 40 -19.08 -5.31 1.80
N ASN A 41 -20.25 -5.93 1.96
CA ASN A 41 -20.47 -7.31 1.52
C ASN A 41 -20.47 -7.43 -0.01
N ASN A 42 -20.90 -6.36 -0.69
CA ASN A 42 -20.98 -6.27 -2.15
C ASN A 42 -19.85 -5.43 -2.76
N ASN A 43 -18.96 -4.87 -1.93
CA ASN A 43 -17.90 -3.99 -2.36
C ASN A 43 -16.55 -4.39 -1.71
N PRO A 44 -15.78 -5.29 -2.36
CA PRO A 44 -14.50 -5.76 -1.81
C PRO A 44 -13.48 -4.64 -1.55
N ARG A 45 -13.43 -3.61 -2.40
CA ARG A 45 -12.55 -2.45 -2.21
C ARG A 45 -12.91 -1.68 -0.93
N LEU A 46 -14.19 -1.44 -0.70
CA LEU A 46 -14.68 -0.80 0.50
C LEU A 46 -14.35 -1.61 1.74
N ARG A 47 -14.53 -2.93 1.69
CA ARG A 47 -14.19 -3.84 2.79
C ARG A 47 -12.72 -3.74 3.18
N VAL A 48 -11.81 -3.77 2.22
CA VAL A 48 -10.36 -3.60 2.47
C VAL A 48 -10.06 -2.24 3.09
N ALA A 49 -10.67 -1.17 2.58
CA ALA A 49 -10.47 0.19 3.11
C ALA A 49 -11.01 0.33 4.55
N MET A 50 -12.16 -0.28 4.86
CA MET A 50 -12.72 -0.31 6.22
C MET A 50 -11.83 -1.09 7.18
N ASP A 51 -11.32 -2.26 6.77
CA ASP A 51 -10.39 -3.07 7.56
C ASP A 51 -9.11 -2.30 7.88
N LYS A 52 -8.55 -1.56 6.92
CA LYS A 52 -7.42 -0.65 7.14
C LYS A 52 -7.76 0.42 8.19
N GLY A 53 -8.95 1.00 8.12
CA GLY A 53 -9.43 1.99 9.09
C GLY A 53 -9.52 1.42 10.51
N LEU A 54 -10.14 0.27 10.65
CA LEU A 54 -10.28 -0.42 11.93
C LEU A 54 -8.92 -0.82 12.51
N SER A 55 -8.01 -1.33 11.68
CA SER A 55 -6.63 -1.67 12.08
C SER A 55 -5.82 -0.45 12.52
N ALA A 56 -6.13 0.74 11.99
CA ALA A 56 -5.54 2.01 12.39
C ALA A 56 -6.24 2.64 13.63
N ASN A 57 -7.17 1.93 14.28
CA ASN A 57 -8.01 2.40 15.38
C ASN A 57 -8.95 3.55 15.01
N MET A 58 -9.43 3.59 13.78
CA MET A 58 -10.49 4.50 13.36
C MET A 58 -11.83 4.03 13.94
N SER A 59 -12.66 4.95 14.45
CA SER A 59 -13.97 4.59 14.99
C SER A 59 -14.94 4.23 13.86
N LYS A 60 -15.88 3.33 14.16
CA LYS A 60 -16.94 2.94 13.22
C LYS A 60 -17.76 4.14 12.75
N ASP A 61 -18.03 5.12 13.62
CA ASP A 61 -18.79 6.33 13.29
C ASP A 61 -18.10 7.18 12.22
N VAL A 62 -16.76 7.25 12.26
CA VAL A 62 -15.97 7.98 11.26
C VAL A 62 -16.05 7.27 9.91
N ILE A 63 -15.95 5.94 9.90
CA ILE A 63 -16.07 5.11 8.70
C ILE A 63 -17.47 5.25 8.08
N GLU A 64 -18.53 5.09 8.87
CA GLU A 64 -19.92 5.24 8.41
C GLU A 64 -20.20 6.64 7.84
N ARG A 65 -19.68 7.68 8.50
CA ARG A 65 -19.81 9.06 8.01
C ARG A 65 -19.11 9.25 6.67
N ALA A 66 -17.93 8.66 6.47
CA ALA A 66 -17.22 8.71 5.20
C ALA A 66 -18.03 8.02 4.08
N ILE A 67 -18.63 6.87 4.36
CA ILE A 67 -19.52 6.15 3.43
C ILE A 67 -20.74 7.01 3.07
N LYS A 68 -21.44 7.57 4.06
CA LYS A 68 -22.63 8.41 3.83
C LYS A 68 -22.33 9.65 2.99
N LYS A 69 -21.16 10.27 3.18
CA LYS A 69 -20.72 11.39 2.32
C LYS A 69 -20.49 10.94 0.88
N ALA A 70 -19.93 9.77 0.68
CA ALA A 70 -19.63 9.24 -0.64
C ALA A 70 -20.87 8.77 -1.40
N THR A 71 -21.88 8.25 -0.70
CA THR A 71 -23.17 7.80 -1.27
C THR A 71 -24.20 8.91 -1.46
N GLY A 72 -23.86 10.14 -1.11
CA GLY A 72 -24.72 11.31 -1.31
C GLY A 72 -25.72 11.58 -0.18
N GLU A 73 -25.67 10.82 0.92
CA GLU A 73 -26.50 11.08 2.10
C GLU A 73 -26.04 12.31 2.89
N LEU A 74 -24.76 12.70 2.73
CA LEU A 74 -24.14 13.88 3.33
C LEU A 74 -23.28 14.61 2.29
N GLU A 75 -23.13 15.94 2.44
CA GLU A 75 -22.19 16.68 1.60
C GLU A 75 -20.75 16.22 1.78
N GLY A 76 -20.04 16.03 0.67
CA GLY A 76 -18.65 15.57 0.65
C GLY A 76 -17.88 16.11 -0.54
N VAL A 77 -16.56 15.97 -0.51
CA VAL A 77 -15.66 16.33 -1.59
C VAL A 77 -15.51 15.13 -2.54
N GLU A 78 -15.46 15.40 -3.83
CA GLU A 78 -15.14 14.40 -4.84
C GLU A 78 -13.64 14.30 -5.07
N TYR A 79 -13.13 13.08 -5.04
CA TYR A 79 -11.73 12.80 -5.34
C TYR A 79 -11.62 12.00 -6.63
N GLU A 80 -10.63 12.36 -7.46
CA GLU A 80 -10.24 11.63 -8.66
C GLU A 80 -9.05 10.74 -8.35
N GLU A 81 -9.01 9.55 -8.96
CA GLU A 81 -7.85 8.68 -8.95
C GLU A 81 -6.87 9.12 -10.06
N VAL A 82 -5.62 9.35 -9.70
CA VAL A 82 -4.56 9.70 -10.63
C VAL A 82 -3.30 8.91 -10.29
N ARG A 83 -2.65 8.34 -11.31
CA ARG A 83 -1.37 7.67 -11.18
C ARG A 83 -0.27 8.47 -11.85
N TYR A 84 0.84 8.64 -11.17
CA TYR A 84 2.07 9.17 -11.72
C TYR A 84 3.15 8.10 -11.65
N GLU A 85 4.07 8.15 -12.61
CA GLU A 85 5.13 7.18 -12.78
C GLU A 85 6.44 7.92 -13.05
N GLY A 86 7.54 7.37 -12.57
CA GLY A 86 8.83 7.96 -12.78
C GLY A 86 9.99 7.10 -12.27
N TYR A 87 11.17 7.66 -12.38
CA TYR A 87 12.41 7.05 -11.92
C TYR A 87 13.05 7.88 -10.83
N ALA A 88 13.42 7.22 -9.75
CA ALA A 88 14.31 7.75 -8.72
C ALA A 88 15.78 7.57 -9.14
N PRO A 89 16.74 8.18 -8.43
CA PRO A 89 18.16 7.90 -8.64
C PRO A 89 18.49 6.41 -8.63
N GLY A 90 19.49 6.00 -9.40
CA GLY A 90 19.86 4.59 -9.53
C GLY A 90 18.96 3.77 -10.46
N GLY A 91 18.03 4.42 -11.17
CA GLY A 91 17.12 3.72 -12.09
C GLY A 91 15.95 3.02 -11.39
N VAL A 92 15.69 3.34 -10.13
CA VAL A 92 14.57 2.80 -9.35
C VAL A 92 13.26 3.28 -9.94
N ALA A 93 12.38 2.35 -10.28
CA ALA A 93 11.04 2.63 -10.76
C ALA A 93 10.11 3.00 -9.59
N VAL A 94 9.29 4.04 -9.75
CA VAL A 94 8.36 4.52 -8.74
C VAL A 94 6.99 4.76 -9.34
N ILE A 95 5.96 4.19 -8.69
CA ILE A 95 4.55 4.45 -8.96
C ILE A 95 3.97 5.27 -7.81
N VAL A 96 3.20 6.30 -8.13
CA VAL A 96 2.56 7.18 -7.15
C VAL A 96 1.06 7.21 -7.43
N ASP A 97 0.28 6.57 -6.57
CA ASP A 97 -1.18 6.58 -6.63
C ASP A 97 -1.74 7.69 -5.77
N CYS A 98 -2.56 8.53 -6.38
CA CYS A 98 -3.13 9.72 -5.76
C CYS A 98 -4.66 9.68 -5.76
N LEU A 99 -5.25 10.27 -4.71
CA LEU A 99 -6.64 10.69 -4.67
C LEU A 99 -6.66 12.19 -4.46
N THR A 100 -7.16 12.94 -5.42
CA THR A 100 -7.09 14.40 -5.41
C THR A 100 -8.37 15.06 -5.88
N ASP A 101 -8.67 16.20 -5.28
CA ASP A 101 -9.67 17.17 -5.74
C ASP A 101 -9.07 18.28 -6.63
N ASN A 102 -7.73 18.25 -6.82
CA ASN A 102 -7.01 19.25 -7.63
C ASN A 102 -5.77 18.64 -8.31
N ARG A 103 -5.96 18.17 -9.54
CA ARG A 103 -4.89 17.54 -10.33
C ARG A 103 -3.70 18.47 -10.63
N VAL A 104 -3.95 19.77 -10.78
CA VAL A 104 -2.89 20.76 -11.06
C VAL A 104 -1.94 20.89 -9.88
N ARG A 105 -2.49 20.95 -8.67
CA ARG A 105 -1.69 20.93 -7.42
C ARG A 105 -0.88 19.63 -7.32
N THR A 106 -1.56 18.50 -7.47
CA THR A 106 -0.95 17.19 -7.28
C THR A 106 0.20 16.93 -8.23
N VAL A 107 0.03 17.21 -9.53
CA VAL A 107 1.09 17.00 -10.52
C VAL A 107 2.32 17.90 -10.24
N ALA A 108 2.09 19.12 -9.77
CA ALA A 108 3.17 20.03 -9.42
C ALA A 108 3.95 19.53 -8.19
N ASP A 109 3.26 19.08 -7.16
CA ASP A 109 3.87 18.57 -5.93
C ASP A 109 4.66 17.29 -6.18
N VAL A 110 4.10 16.33 -6.93
CA VAL A 110 4.77 15.08 -7.29
C VAL A 110 6.02 15.36 -8.14
N ARG A 111 5.90 16.21 -9.17
CA ARG A 111 7.05 16.60 -10.01
C ARG A 111 8.14 17.28 -9.20
N HIS A 112 7.76 18.14 -8.27
CA HIS A 112 8.73 18.80 -7.38
C HIS A 112 9.49 17.77 -6.52
N ALA A 113 8.80 16.79 -5.95
CA ALA A 113 9.43 15.73 -5.14
C ALA A 113 10.48 14.96 -5.96
N PHE A 114 10.10 14.48 -7.16
CA PHE A 114 11.04 13.81 -8.06
C PHE A 114 12.27 14.68 -8.37
N SER A 115 12.06 15.92 -8.83
CA SER A 115 13.14 16.82 -9.24
C SER A 115 14.08 17.16 -8.08
N LYS A 116 13.54 17.41 -6.89
CA LYS A 116 14.30 17.76 -5.69
C LYS A 116 15.22 16.63 -5.21
N CYS A 117 14.85 15.39 -5.47
CA CYS A 117 15.61 14.21 -5.06
C CYS A 117 16.44 13.60 -6.20
N GLY A 118 16.61 14.30 -7.32
CA GLY A 118 17.42 13.83 -8.45
C GLY A 118 16.76 12.76 -9.31
N GLY A 119 15.46 12.58 -9.16
CA GLY A 119 14.66 11.71 -10.00
C GLY A 119 13.98 12.45 -11.16
N ASN A 120 13.20 11.73 -11.92
CA ASN A 120 12.46 12.26 -13.06
C ASN A 120 11.06 11.62 -13.18
N MET A 121 10.04 12.46 -13.23
CA MET A 121 8.68 12.02 -13.48
C MET A 121 8.51 11.74 -14.98
N GLY A 122 8.09 10.53 -15.33
CA GLY A 122 7.84 10.08 -16.69
C GLY A 122 6.39 10.26 -17.13
N THR A 123 6.06 9.61 -18.24
CA THR A 123 4.69 9.51 -18.75
C THR A 123 3.99 8.27 -18.20
N GLU A 124 2.67 8.23 -18.35
CA GLU A 124 1.88 7.04 -18.02
C GLU A 124 2.38 5.80 -18.77
N GLY A 125 2.48 4.68 -18.04
CA GLY A 125 2.98 3.41 -18.59
C GLY A 125 4.51 3.28 -18.63
N SER A 126 5.26 4.29 -18.18
CA SER A 126 6.73 4.26 -18.25
C SER A 126 7.38 3.24 -17.30
N VAL A 127 6.74 2.90 -16.19
CA VAL A 127 7.25 1.95 -15.19
C VAL A 127 6.23 0.92 -14.72
N ALA A 128 4.94 1.15 -14.88
CA ALA A 128 3.87 0.30 -14.35
C ALA A 128 3.95 -1.15 -14.85
N PHE A 129 4.48 -1.38 -16.06
CA PHE A 129 4.66 -2.71 -16.62
C PHE A 129 5.64 -3.60 -15.85
N MET A 130 6.50 -3.00 -15.01
CA MET A 130 7.45 -3.72 -14.14
C MET A 130 6.80 -4.26 -12.86
N PHE A 131 5.56 -3.88 -12.59
CA PHE A 131 4.87 -4.21 -11.35
C PHE A 131 3.66 -5.08 -11.60
N LYS A 132 3.41 -6.00 -10.68
CA LYS A 132 2.19 -6.82 -10.62
C LYS A 132 1.34 -6.42 -9.42
N ARG A 133 0.04 -6.29 -9.64
CA ARG A 133 -0.93 -6.11 -8.57
C ARG A 133 -1.24 -7.45 -7.94
N LEU A 134 -1.09 -7.56 -6.61
CA LEU A 134 -1.37 -8.79 -5.87
C LEU A 134 -1.83 -8.49 -4.43
N GLY A 135 -2.47 -9.48 -3.83
CA GLY A 135 -2.76 -9.49 -2.40
C GLY A 135 -1.61 -10.10 -1.62
N VAL A 136 -1.32 -9.54 -0.45
CA VAL A 136 -0.26 -10.04 0.44
C VAL A 136 -0.77 -10.09 1.87
N LEU A 137 -0.63 -11.26 2.50
CA LEU A 137 -0.86 -11.47 3.92
C LEU A 137 0.50 -11.70 4.56
N SER A 138 0.93 -10.80 5.44
CA SER A 138 2.25 -10.85 6.06
C SER A 138 2.16 -11.33 7.51
N TYR A 139 3.02 -12.28 7.84
CA TYR A 139 3.17 -12.85 9.18
C TYR A 139 4.55 -12.51 9.74
N ALA A 140 4.58 -12.06 11.00
CA ALA A 140 5.81 -11.68 11.69
C ALA A 140 6.74 -12.89 11.92
N PRO A 141 8.04 -12.64 12.17
CA PRO A 141 8.98 -13.67 12.56
C PRO A 141 8.47 -14.52 13.71
N GLY A 142 8.70 -15.84 13.62
CA GLY A 142 8.25 -16.81 14.64
C GLY A 142 6.85 -17.38 14.39
N ALA A 143 6.18 -17.01 13.30
CA ALA A 143 4.95 -17.65 12.87
C ALA A 143 5.21 -19.11 12.44
N ASP A 144 4.20 -19.98 12.58
CA ASP A 144 4.28 -21.40 12.23
C ASP A 144 4.21 -21.58 10.71
N GLU A 145 5.37 -21.70 10.07
CA GLU A 145 5.51 -21.81 8.61
C GLU A 145 4.74 -22.99 8.04
N GLU A 146 4.76 -24.15 8.70
CA GLU A 146 4.10 -25.36 8.21
C GLU A 146 2.59 -25.17 8.17
N LYS A 147 1.99 -24.67 9.26
CA LYS A 147 0.56 -24.40 9.32
C LYS A 147 0.11 -23.31 8.37
N ILE A 148 0.92 -22.24 8.23
CA ILE A 148 0.61 -21.16 7.28
C ILE A 148 0.63 -21.70 5.86
N THR A 149 1.64 -22.50 5.51
CA THR A 149 1.78 -23.08 4.17
C THR A 149 0.60 -24.00 3.83
N GLU A 150 0.25 -24.92 4.74
CA GLU A 150 -0.90 -25.82 4.53
C GLU A 150 -2.22 -25.03 4.35
N ALA A 151 -2.52 -24.12 5.26
CA ALA A 151 -3.73 -23.33 5.22
C ALA A 151 -3.79 -22.41 3.98
N ALA A 152 -2.68 -21.82 3.57
CA ALA A 152 -2.60 -20.96 2.41
C ALA A 152 -2.85 -21.73 1.10
N ILE A 153 -2.30 -22.92 0.96
CA ILE A 153 -2.55 -23.81 -0.18
C ILE A 153 -4.04 -24.18 -0.26
N GLU A 154 -4.63 -24.60 0.87
CA GLU A 154 -6.06 -24.94 0.93
C GLU A 154 -6.97 -23.74 0.61
N ALA A 155 -6.55 -22.53 1.02
CA ALA A 155 -7.27 -21.29 0.77
C ALA A 155 -7.16 -20.79 -0.69
N GLY A 156 -6.25 -21.35 -1.50
CA GLY A 156 -6.03 -20.97 -2.88
C GLY A 156 -5.07 -19.78 -3.07
N ALA A 157 -4.08 -19.66 -2.20
CA ALA A 157 -2.99 -18.71 -2.39
C ALA A 157 -2.13 -19.10 -3.61
N ASP A 158 -1.57 -18.08 -4.28
CA ASP A 158 -0.72 -18.28 -5.47
C ASP A 158 0.72 -18.63 -5.10
N ASP A 159 1.24 -18.06 -4.01
CA ASP A 159 2.63 -18.25 -3.59
C ASP A 159 2.80 -18.00 -2.09
N ILE A 160 3.87 -18.59 -1.53
CA ILE A 160 4.28 -18.39 -0.15
C ILE A 160 5.77 -18.05 -0.16
N VAL A 161 6.10 -16.87 0.35
CA VAL A 161 7.47 -16.36 0.40
C VAL A 161 7.95 -16.35 1.85
N VAL A 162 8.95 -17.18 2.15
CA VAL A 162 9.63 -17.18 3.46
C VAL A 162 10.90 -16.35 3.34
N TYR A 163 11.07 -15.38 4.21
CA TYR A 163 12.26 -14.54 4.26
C TYR A 163 13.30 -15.13 5.20
N PRO A 164 14.45 -15.61 4.68
CA PRO A 164 15.44 -16.31 5.50
C PRO A 164 16.14 -15.41 6.52
N ASP A 165 16.14 -14.09 6.30
CA ASP A 165 16.84 -13.13 7.15
C ASP A 165 16.19 -12.97 8.54
N ASP A 166 14.87 -13.06 8.62
CA ASP A 166 14.11 -12.86 9.86
C ASP A 166 13.02 -13.92 10.10
N GLY A 167 12.79 -14.81 9.13
CA GLY A 167 11.74 -15.83 9.24
C GLY A 167 10.32 -15.31 9.11
N SER A 168 10.12 -14.08 8.60
CA SER A 168 8.80 -13.58 8.25
C SER A 168 8.25 -14.29 7.00
N ILE A 169 6.92 -14.32 6.85
CA ILE A 169 6.25 -15.05 5.79
C ILE A 169 5.23 -14.15 5.12
N ASP A 170 5.24 -14.12 3.78
CA ASP A 170 4.19 -13.50 2.98
C ASP A 170 3.41 -14.58 2.23
N VAL A 171 2.10 -14.58 2.40
CA VAL A 171 1.16 -15.35 1.57
C VAL A 171 0.66 -14.43 0.46
N VAL A 172 0.92 -14.82 -0.79
CA VAL A 172 0.61 -14.03 -1.98
C VAL A 172 -0.62 -14.59 -2.68
N THR A 173 -1.52 -13.69 -3.08
CA THR A 173 -2.79 -14.04 -3.72
C THR A 173 -3.02 -13.21 -4.97
N ALA A 174 -3.89 -13.66 -5.87
CA ALA A 174 -4.51 -12.79 -6.84
C ALA A 174 -5.34 -11.71 -6.13
N PRO A 175 -5.49 -10.49 -6.70
CA PRO A 175 -6.23 -9.41 -6.05
C PRO A 175 -7.68 -9.71 -5.75
N ASP A 176 -8.35 -10.46 -6.63
CA ASP A 176 -9.74 -10.90 -6.51
C ASP A 176 -9.94 -12.02 -5.47
N ALA A 177 -8.91 -12.85 -5.25
CA ALA A 177 -8.92 -13.90 -4.23
C ALA A 177 -8.53 -13.41 -2.83
N PHE A 178 -8.00 -12.20 -2.70
CA PHE A 178 -7.41 -11.66 -1.47
C PHE A 178 -8.34 -11.78 -0.24
N ASN A 179 -9.58 -11.32 -0.36
CA ASN A 179 -10.52 -11.37 0.77
C ASN A 179 -10.88 -12.80 1.16
N ALA A 180 -11.08 -13.69 0.19
CA ALA A 180 -11.42 -15.09 0.44
C ALA A 180 -10.26 -15.81 1.15
N VAL A 181 -9.03 -15.62 0.69
CA VAL A 181 -7.83 -16.20 1.32
C VAL A 181 -7.64 -15.65 2.72
N LYS A 182 -7.75 -14.33 2.90
CA LYS A 182 -7.64 -13.68 4.22
C LYS A 182 -8.65 -14.25 5.22
N ASP A 183 -9.89 -14.39 4.81
CA ASP A 183 -10.95 -14.93 5.67
C ASP A 183 -10.70 -16.40 6.02
N ALA A 184 -10.27 -17.22 5.06
CA ALA A 184 -9.93 -18.62 5.28
C ALA A 184 -8.75 -18.79 6.25
N MET A 185 -7.71 -17.97 6.11
CA MET A 185 -6.55 -17.96 7.03
C MET A 185 -6.99 -17.58 8.45
N ALA A 186 -7.82 -16.55 8.59
CA ALA A 186 -8.35 -16.12 9.88
C ALA A 186 -9.24 -17.21 10.52
N ALA A 187 -10.07 -17.91 9.74
CA ALA A 187 -10.88 -19.03 10.20
C ALA A 187 -10.02 -20.22 10.70
N ALA A 188 -8.83 -20.41 10.13
CA ALA A 188 -7.84 -21.37 10.60
C ALA A 188 -7.04 -20.89 11.84
N GLY A 189 -7.36 -19.72 12.39
CA GLY A 189 -6.65 -19.12 13.52
C GLY A 189 -5.32 -18.45 13.15
N LEU A 190 -5.07 -18.24 11.86
CA LEU A 190 -3.85 -17.65 11.31
C LEU A 190 -4.13 -16.21 10.84
N VAL A 191 -4.27 -15.31 11.81
CA VAL A 191 -4.52 -13.89 11.52
C VAL A 191 -3.21 -13.21 11.11
N PRO A 192 -3.12 -12.61 9.91
CA PRO A 192 -1.91 -11.92 9.50
C PRO A 192 -1.68 -10.65 10.32
N ASP A 193 -0.42 -10.30 10.54
CA ASP A 193 -0.03 -9.03 11.17
C ASP A 193 -0.32 -7.84 10.27
N HIS A 194 -0.24 -8.06 8.96
CA HIS A 194 -0.56 -7.06 7.94
C HIS A 194 -1.18 -7.75 6.71
N ALA A 195 -2.17 -7.08 6.11
CA ALA A 195 -2.85 -7.57 4.93
C ALA A 195 -3.17 -6.41 3.99
N GLU A 196 -2.76 -6.50 2.72
CA GLU A 196 -2.98 -5.44 1.74
C GLU A 196 -3.05 -5.98 0.31
N ILE A 197 -3.72 -5.24 -0.57
CA ILE A 197 -3.53 -5.34 -2.01
C ILE A 197 -2.49 -4.30 -2.40
N THR A 198 -1.42 -4.72 -3.06
CA THR A 198 -0.27 -3.89 -3.36
C THR A 198 0.26 -4.16 -4.76
N PHE A 199 1.23 -3.35 -5.18
CA PHE A 199 2.02 -3.59 -6.39
C PHE A 199 3.43 -4.01 -5.99
N ARG A 200 3.90 -5.11 -6.57
CA ARG A 200 5.28 -5.58 -6.40
C ARG A 200 5.95 -5.74 -7.75
N ALA A 201 7.20 -5.30 -7.82
CA ALA A 201 8.02 -5.47 -9.01
C ALA A 201 8.48 -6.92 -9.18
N ASP A 202 8.64 -7.34 -10.44
CA ASP A 202 9.23 -8.63 -10.75
C ASP A 202 10.73 -8.69 -10.38
N ASN A 203 11.41 -7.53 -10.47
CA ASN A 203 12.83 -7.38 -10.14
C ASN A 203 13.05 -6.14 -9.29
N ASP A 204 13.84 -6.28 -8.23
CA ASP A 204 14.28 -5.17 -7.39
C ASP A 204 15.63 -4.63 -7.85
N ILE A 205 15.86 -3.36 -7.55
CA ILE A 205 17.13 -2.67 -7.75
C ILE A 205 17.74 -2.38 -6.39
N LYS A 206 18.86 -3.01 -6.13
CA LYS A 206 19.63 -2.74 -4.91
C LYS A 206 20.31 -1.38 -5.02
N VAL A 207 20.06 -0.52 -4.05
CA VAL A 207 20.68 0.80 -3.94
C VAL A 207 21.33 0.97 -2.57
N GLU A 208 22.52 1.57 -2.56
CA GLU A 208 23.34 1.74 -1.36
C GLU A 208 23.89 3.18 -1.29
N GLY A 209 24.40 3.56 -0.12
CA GLY A 209 25.06 4.84 0.10
C GLY A 209 24.18 6.05 -0.20
N GLU A 210 24.74 7.07 -0.84
CA GLU A 210 24.05 8.32 -1.13
C GLU A 210 22.83 8.15 -2.03
N VAL A 211 22.87 7.21 -2.99
CA VAL A 211 21.75 6.90 -3.87
C VAL A 211 20.58 6.37 -3.05
N ALA A 212 20.81 5.45 -2.11
CA ALA A 212 19.79 4.92 -1.24
C ALA A 212 19.14 6.00 -0.37
N LEU A 213 19.94 6.95 0.16
CA LEU A 213 19.43 8.11 0.93
C LEU A 213 18.56 9.04 0.07
N GLN A 214 18.95 9.29 -1.18
CA GLN A 214 18.16 10.09 -2.11
C GLN A 214 16.84 9.39 -2.49
N VAL A 215 16.87 8.09 -2.76
CA VAL A 215 15.68 7.29 -3.04
C VAL A 215 14.73 7.32 -1.84
N ARG A 216 15.23 7.02 -0.65
CA ARG A 216 14.42 7.10 0.58
C ARG A 216 13.78 8.47 0.78
N LYS A 217 14.56 9.54 0.61
CA LYS A 217 14.06 10.90 0.72
C LYS A 217 12.95 11.21 -0.27
N LEU A 218 13.07 10.71 -1.51
CA LEU A 218 12.00 10.84 -2.50
C LEU A 218 10.74 10.10 -2.05
N LEU A 219 10.85 8.85 -1.63
CA LEU A 219 9.71 8.06 -1.18
C LEU A 219 9.02 8.73 0.02
N ASP A 220 9.79 9.18 1.02
CA ASP A 220 9.26 9.90 2.19
C ASP A 220 8.55 11.20 1.78
N MET A 221 9.13 11.98 0.86
CA MET A 221 8.50 13.21 0.37
C MET A 221 7.18 12.95 -0.35
N LEU A 222 7.13 11.89 -1.17
CA LEU A 222 5.90 11.51 -1.88
C LEU A 222 4.84 11.02 -0.89
N GLU A 223 5.20 10.18 0.06
CA GLU A 223 4.28 9.68 1.09
C GLU A 223 3.74 10.79 2.00
N ASP A 224 4.49 11.86 2.20
CA ASP A 224 4.08 13.02 3.00
C ASP A 224 3.04 13.91 2.31
N LEU A 225 2.87 13.81 1.00
CA LEU A 225 1.86 14.57 0.28
C LEU A 225 0.45 14.07 0.61
N ASP A 226 -0.48 15.00 0.91
CA ASP A 226 -1.85 14.65 1.30
C ASP A 226 -2.63 13.97 0.16
N ASP A 227 -2.34 14.33 -1.09
CA ASP A 227 -3.00 13.77 -2.27
C ASP A 227 -2.44 12.39 -2.67
N VAL A 228 -1.27 12.00 -2.16
CA VAL A 228 -0.66 10.70 -2.43
C VAL A 228 -1.22 9.66 -1.46
N GLN A 229 -1.81 8.59 -2.00
CA GLN A 229 -2.35 7.48 -1.22
C GLN A 229 -1.31 6.40 -0.97
N GLU A 230 -0.65 5.95 -2.03
CA GLU A 230 0.34 4.88 -1.99
C GLU A 230 1.51 5.19 -2.90
N VAL A 231 2.70 4.79 -2.49
CA VAL A 231 3.92 4.85 -3.28
C VAL A 231 4.49 3.44 -3.39
N TYR A 232 4.75 3.00 -4.61
CA TYR A 232 5.37 1.71 -4.87
C TYR A 232 6.71 1.92 -5.56
N SER A 233 7.71 1.14 -5.16
CA SER A 233 9.02 1.18 -5.81
C SER A 233 9.63 -0.22 -5.87
N ASN A 234 10.58 -0.39 -6.80
CA ASN A 234 11.39 -1.59 -6.88
C ASN A 234 12.77 -1.40 -6.22
N ALA A 235 12.89 -0.45 -5.29
CA ALA A 235 14.11 -0.25 -4.52
C ALA A 235 14.28 -1.33 -3.45
N GLU A 236 15.42 -1.98 -3.44
CA GLU A 236 15.95 -2.69 -2.28
C GLU A 236 16.96 -1.77 -1.58
N LEU A 237 16.51 -1.15 -0.47
CA LEU A 237 17.32 -0.22 0.31
C LEU A 237 18.20 -0.98 1.29
N GLY A 238 19.51 -0.71 1.26
CA GLY A 238 20.44 -1.22 2.26
C GLY A 238 20.14 -0.69 3.67
N ALA A 239 20.67 -1.37 4.70
CA ALA A 239 20.48 -0.99 6.11
C ALA A 239 20.90 0.45 6.41
N ASP A 240 21.90 0.96 5.69
CA ASP A 240 22.44 2.31 5.83
C ASP A 240 21.42 3.41 5.50
N ALA A 241 20.40 3.10 4.69
CA ALA A 241 19.34 4.03 4.35
C ALA A 241 18.38 4.31 5.53
N TYR A 242 18.43 3.49 6.57
CA TYR A 242 17.56 3.58 7.76
C TYR A 242 18.30 4.02 9.03
N ALA A 243 19.60 4.36 8.91
CA ALA A 243 20.45 4.82 10.02
C ALA A 243 20.24 6.31 10.36
#